data_db94b46f2af31b7edbaf6d15f4f217b6
#
_entry.id   db94b46f2af31b7edbaf6d15f4f217b6
#
_cell.length_a   1.000
_cell.length_b   1.000
_cell.length_c   1.000
_cell.angle_alpha   90.00
_cell.angle_beta   90.00
_cell.angle_gamma   90.00
#
_symmetry.space_group_name_H-M   'P 1'
#
loop_
_entity.id
_entity.type
_entity.pdbx_description
1 polymer ?
#
loop_
_entity_poly.entity_id
_entity_poly.type
_entity_poly.pdbx_seq_one_letter_code
_entity_poly.pdbx_strand_id
1 'polypeptide(L)'
;GQRQRVAIARALALGPRLVIADEPTSALDVSVQAVVLDLLRALQAELGFACLFVSHDLAVVDSIAARTVVLSAGRVVESGPTEQVLARPREDYTRRLVMAVPVPDPAVQAARRERRRALKAVEGVRA
;
A
#
# COMPACT_ATOMS: atom_id res chain seq x y z
N GLY A 1 -11.91 -13.14 7.59
CA GLY A 1 -11.32 -14.04 6.57
C GLY A 1 -12.34 -14.74 5.69
N GLN A 2 -13.34 -15.44 6.23
CA GLN A 2 -14.31 -16.22 5.41
C GLN A 2 -15.15 -15.31 4.51
N ARG A 3 -15.70 -14.21 5.02
CA ARG A 3 -16.47 -13.24 4.22
C ARG A 3 -15.64 -12.67 3.05
N GLN A 4 -14.36 -12.41 3.30
CA GLN A 4 -13.46 -11.88 2.27
C GLN A 4 -13.18 -12.91 1.17
N ARG A 5 -13.00 -14.18 1.53
CA ARG A 5 -12.86 -15.26 0.55
C ARG A 5 -14.09 -15.42 -0.34
N VAL A 6 -15.29 -15.31 0.24
CA VAL A 6 -16.56 -15.33 -0.51
C VAL A 6 -16.65 -14.13 -1.46
N ALA A 7 -16.25 -12.93 -1.02
CA ALA A 7 -16.24 -11.74 -1.86
C ALA A 7 -15.28 -11.89 -3.05
N ILE A 8 -14.07 -12.43 -2.82
CA ILE A 8 -13.09 -12.72 -3.89
C ILE A 8 -13.65 -13.75 -4.86
N ALA A 9 -14.19 -14.87 -4.37
CA ALA A 9 -14.79 -15.91 -5.21
C ALA A 9 -15.92 -15.34 -6.09
N ARG A 10 -16.77 -14.50 -5.53
CA ARG A 10 -17.86 -13.85 -6.26
C ARG A 10 -17.34 -12.88 -7.33
N ALA A 11 -16.29 -12.11 -7.03
CA ALA A 11 -15.69 -11.19 -7.99
C ALA A 11 -15.05 -11.94 -9.19
N LEU A 12 -14.50 -13.13 -8.94
CA LEU A 12 -13.80 -13.93 -9.96
C LEU A 12 -14.71 -14.90 -10.72
N ALA A 13 -15.93 -15.15 -10.25
CA ALA A 13 -16.85 -16.16 -10.81
C ALA A 13 -17.16 -15.96 -12.30
N LEU A 14 -17.12 -14.71 -12.79
CA LEU A 14 -17.39 -14.36 -14.18
C LEU A 14 -16.14 -14.25 -15.06
N GLY A 15 -14.97 -14.65 -14.57
CA GLY A 15 -13.71 -14.59 -15.30
C GLY A 15 -13.30 -13.17 -15.72
N PRO A 16 -13.27 -12.17 -14.82
CA PRO A 16 -12.98 -10.79 -15.17
C PRO A 16 -11.53 -10.62 -15.63
N ARG A 17 -11.27 -9.69 -16.55
CA ARG A 17 -9.92 -9.28 -16.94
C ARG A 17 -9.29 -8.31 -15.95
N LEU A 18 -10.09 -7.60 -15.18
CA LEU A 18 -9.68 -6.63 -14.17
C LEU A 18 -10.50 -6.83 -12.90
N VAL A 19 -9.84 -6.90 -11.76
CA VAL A 19 -10.44 -6.89 -10.42
C VAL A 19 -10.03 -5.61 -9.72
N ILE A 20 -11.00 -4.91 -9.12
CA ILE A 20 -10.75 -3.76 -8.26
C ILE A 20 -10.93 -4.23 -6.81
N ALA A 21 -9.88 -4.19 -6.04
CA ALA A 21 -9.85 -4.54 -4.63
C ALA A 21 -9.68 -3.25 -3.80
N ASP A 22 -10.80 -2.74 -3.28
CA ASP A 22 -10.82 -1.51 -2.49
C ASP A 22 -10.80 -1.88 -1.00
N GLU A 23 -9.69 -1.54 -0.33
CA GLU A 23 -9.43 -1.82 1.09
C GLU A 23 -9.75 -3.27 1.51
N PRO A 24 -9.32 -4.30 0.74
CA PRO A 24 -9.82 -5.66 0.92
C PRO A 24 -9.37 -6.32 2.23
N THR A 25 -8.41 -5.73 2.94
CA THR A 25 -7.85 -6.28 4.18
C THR A 25 -7.96 -5.35 5.39
N SER A 26 -8.56 -4.17 5.25
CA SER A 26 -8.60 -3.13 6.30
C SER A 26 -9.28 -3.54 7.61
N ALA A 27 -10.23 -4.49 7.55
CA ALA A 27 -10.98 -5.00 8.70
C ALA A 27 -10.43 -6.35 9.24
N LEU A 28 -9.26 -6.78 8.78
CA LEU A 28 -8.66 -8.07 9.13
C LEU A 28 -7.47 -7.88 10.08
N ASP A 29 -7.27 -8.83 10.98
CA ASP A 29 -6.01 -8.92 11.72
C ASP A 29 -4.84 -9.32 10.79
N VAL A 30 -3.60 -9.04 11.21
CA VAL A 30 -2.40 -9.20 10.39
C VAL A 30 -2.23 -10.63 9.86
N SER A 31 -2.57 -11.65 10.65
CA SER A 31 -2.41 -13.05 10.25
C SER A 31 -3.42 -13.45 9.17
N VAL A 32 -4.67 -13.04 9.32
CA VAL A 32 -5.73 -13.28 8.33
C VAL A 32 -5.49 -12.45 7.06
N GLN A 33 -4.98 -11.23 7.20
CA GLN A 33 -4.59 -10.38 6.09
C GLN A 33 -3.56 -11.06 5.18
N ALA A 34 -2.48 -11.62 5.75
CA ALA A 34 -1.46 -12.35 4.99
C ALA A 34 -2.07 -13.50 4.17
N VAL A 35 -2.94 -14.30 4.79
CA VAL A 35 -3.62 -15.43 4.11
C VAL A 35 -4.50 -14.97 2.95
N VAL A 36 -5.20 -13.84 3.09
CA VAL A 36 -6.05 -13.29 2.02
C VAL A 36 -5.20 -12.74 0.86
N LEU A 37 -4.08 -12.08 1.17
CA LEU A 37 -3.16 -11.57 0.15
C LEU A 37 -2.50 -12.70 -0.63
N ASP A 38 -2.07 -13.77 0.05
CA ASP A 38 -1.49 -14.94 -0.60
C ASP A 38 -2.50 -15.67 -1.51
N LEU A 39 -3.77 -15.78 -1.05
CA LEU A 39 -4.85 -16.30 -1.87
C LEU A 39 -5.06 -15.45 -3.14
N LEU A 40 -5.10 -14.13 -3.00
CA LEU A 40 -5.29 -13.21 -4.12
C LEU A 40 -4.14 -13.32 -5.15
N ARG A 41 -2.89 -13.44 -4.68
CA ARG A 41 -1.72 -13.67 -5.55
C ARG A 41 -1.80 -15.00 -6.29
N ALA A 42 -2.14 -16.08 -5.59
CA ALA A 42 -2.28 -17.39 -6.19
C ALA A 42 -3.34 -17.40 -7.29
N LEU A 43 -4.51 -16.83 -7.02
CA LEU A 43 -5.60 -16.69 -7.99
C LEU A 43 -5.21 -15.79 -9.17
N GLN A 44 -4.47 -14.70 -8.94
CA GLN A 44 -3.98 -13.84 -10.01
C GLN A 44 -3.00 -14.58 -10.93
N ALA A 45 -2.08 -15.36 -10.36
CA ALA A 45 -1.14 -16.16 -11.14
C ALA A 45 -1.84 -17.25 -11.96
N GLU A 46 -2.89 -17.86 -11.42
CA GLU A 46 -3.65 -18.94 -12.09
C GLU A 46 -4.59 -18.39 -13.16
N LEU A 47 -5.33 -17.33 -12.86
CA LEU A 47 -6.41 -16.81 -13.71
C LEU A 47 -5.98 -15.65 -14.62
N GLY A 48 -4.83 -15.02 -14.39
CA GLY A 48 -4.23 -14.01 -15.25
C GLY A 48 -4.95 -12.66 -15.30
N PHE A 49 -5.76 -12.32 -14.29
CA PHE A 49 -6.45 -11.02 -14.24
C PHE A 49 -5.52 -9.90 -13.78
N ALA A 50 -5.76 -8.68 -14.26
CA ALA A 50 -5.16 -7.47 -13.71
C ALA A 50 -5.85 -7.09 -12.39
N CYS A 51 -5.08 -6.62 -11.39
CA CYS A 51 -5.64 -6.19 -10.11
C CYS A 51 -5.30 -4.72 -9.83
N LEU A 52 -6.32 -3.90 -9.63
CA LEU A 52 -6.20 -2.57 -9.05
C LEU A 52 -6.46 -2.67 -7.55
N PHE A 53 -5.39 -2.58 -6.76
CA PHE A 53 -5.45 -2.72 -5.31
C PHE A 53 -5.39 -1.35 -4.65
N VAL A 54 -6.43 -0.97 -3.90
CA VAL A 54 -6.49 0.29 -3.15
C VAL A 54 -6.27 0.00 -1.67
N SER A 55 -5.31 0.66 -1.06
CA SER A 55 -5.03 0.54 0.38
C SER A 55 -4.32 1.77 0.92
N HIS A 56 -4.52 2.05 2.20
CA HIS A 56 -3.74 3.02 2.96
C HIS A 56 -2.56 2.37 3.72
N ASP A 57 -2.48 1.03 3.72
CA ASP A 57 -1.39 0.28 4.36
C ASP A 57 -0.25 0.06 3.36
N LEU A 58 0.84 0.83 3.52
CA LEU A 58 2.00 0.75 2.64
C LEU A 58 2.74 -0.59 2.73
N ALA A 59 2.69 -1.29 3.87
CA ALA A 59 3.30 -2.62 3.99
C ALA A 59 2.55 -3.64 3.13
N VAL A 60 1.23 -3.52 3.06
CA VAL A 60 0.39 -4.33 2.15
C VAL A 60 0.72 -4.01 0.70
N VAL A 61 0.76 -2.73 0.34
CA VAL A 61 1.08 -2.29 -1.02
C VAL A 61 2.45 -2.80 -1.45
N ASP A 62 3.48 -2.66 -0.60
CA ASP A 62 4.84 -3.16 -0.85
C ASP A 62 4.85 -4.67 -1.09
N SER A 63 4.02 -5.39 -0.36
CA SER A 63 3.97 -6.85 -0.46
C SER A 63 3.28 -7.38 -1.73
N ILE A 64 2.31 -6.66 -2.32
CA ILE A 64 1.45 -7.20 -3.38
C ILE A 64 1.59 -6.48 -4.72
N ALA A 65 1.91 -5.18 -4.73
CA ALA A 65 1.84 -4.36 -5.92
C ALA A 65 3.19 -4.26 -6.64
N ALA A 66 3.24 -4.56 -7.93
CA ALA A 66 4.42 -4.33 -8.77
C ALA A 66 4.59 -2.83 -9.09
N ARG A 67 3.49 -2.08 -9.22
CA ARG A 67 3.46 -0.64 -9.48
C ARG A 67 2.53 0.05 -8.50
N THR A 68 2.91 1.26 -8.11
CA THR A 68 2.14 2.08 -7.17
C THR A 68 1.81 3.43 -7.78
N VAL A 69 0.61 3.90 -7.51
CA VAL A 69 0.14 5.26 -7.77
C VAL A 69 -0.24 5.90 -6.45
N VAL A 70 0.37 7.02 -6.13
CA VAL A 70 0.05 7.81 -4.93
C VAL A 70 -0.94 8.89 -5.29
N LEU A 71 -2.06 8.92 -4.57
CA LEU A 71 -3.14 9.89 -4.75
C LEU A 71 -3.19 10.85 -3.55
N SER A 72 -3.42 12.13 -3.85
CA SER A 72 -3.71 13.15 -2.83
C SER A 72 -4.71 14.14 -3.39
N ALA A 73 -5.76 14.44 -2.63
CA ALA A 73 -6.82 15.36 -3.03
C ALA A 73 -7.38 15.09 -4.45
N GLY A 74 -7.58 13.80 -4.79
CA GLY A 74 -8.11 13.37 -6.08
C GLY A 74 -7.13 13.49 -7.27
N ARG A 75 -5.84 13.79 -7.01
CA ARG A 75 -4.81 13.93 -8.06
C ARG A 75 -3.71 12.89 -7.87
N VAL A 76 -3.16 12.42 -8.98
CA VAL A 76 -1.96 11.60 -8.97
C VAL A 76 -0.77 12.48 -8.59
N VAL A 77 -0.12 12.15 -7.48
CA VAL A 77 1.07 12.86 -6.98
C VAL A 77 2.33 12.19 -7.50
N GLU A 78 2.39 10.86 -7.42
CA GLU A 78 3.54 10.09 -7.85
C GLU A 78 3.10 8.73 -8.38
N SER A 79 3.83 8.17 -9.35
CA SER A 79 3.59 6.82 -9.85
C SER A 79 4.88 6.17 -10.34
N GLY A 80 4.97 4.85 -10.18
CA GLY A 80 6.15 4.10 -10.62
C GLY A 80 6.17 2.65 -10.12
N PRO A 81 7.31 1.94 -10.33
CA PRO A 81 7.56 0.67 -9.65
C PRO A 81 7.47 0.85 -8.14
N THR A 82 6.81 -0.07 -7.45
CA THR A 82 6.54 0.04 -5.99
C THR A 82 7.83 0.24 -5.20
N GLU A 83 8.84 -0.56 -5.48
CA GLU A 83 10.14 -0.43 -4.83
C GLU A 83 10.73 1.00 -4.96
N GLN A 84 10.64 1.60 -6.15
CA GLN A 84 11.14 2.96 -6.38
C GLN A 84 10.33 4.01 -5.61
N VAL A 85 9.00 3.93 -5.67
CA VAL A 85 8.10 4.89 -5.02
C VAL A 85 8.23 4.84 -3.49
N LEU A 86 8.40 3.63 -2.92
CA LEU A 86 8.49 3.47 -1.47
C LEU A 86 9.92 3.67 -0.92
N ALA A 87 10.96 3.21 -1.64
CA ALA A 87 12.34 3.34 -1.17
C ALA A 87 12.97 4.70 -1.48
N ARG A 88 12.60 5.31 -2.61
CA ARG A 88 13.18 6.57 -3.11
C ARG A 88 12.11 7.51 -3.65
N PRO A 89 11.14 7.93 -2.82
CA PRO A 89 10.07 8.83 -3.25
C PRO A 89 10.62 10.17 -3.73
N ARG A 90 10.10 10.65 -4.85
CA ARG A 90 10.51 11.91 -5.47
C ARG A 90 9.68 13.08 -4.92
N GLU A 91 8.41 12.85 -4.64
CA GLU A 91 7.48 13.87 -4.18
C GLU A 91 7.47 13.99 -2.65
N ASP A 92 7.38 15.22 -2.14
CA ASP A 92 7.38 15.51 -0.70
C ASP A 92 6.21 14.86 0.03
N TYR A 93 5.06 14.81 -0.63
CA TYR A 93 3.88 14.14 -0.08
C TYR A 93 4.15 12.63 0.12
N THR A 94 4.69 11.95 -0.87
CA THR A 94 5.04 10.53 -0.80
C THR A 94 6.10 10.27 0.28
N ARG A 95 7.12 11.15 0.39
CA ARG A 95 8.13 11.06 1.46
C ARG A 95 7.50 11.12 2.84
N ARG A 96 6.59 12.07 3.07
CA ARG A 96 5.85 12.18 4.35
C ARG A 96 4.99 10.96 4.62
N LEU A 97 4.31 10.43 3.60
CA LEU A 97 3.48 9.23 3.69
C LEU A 97 4.31 8.01 4.11
N VAL A 98 5.43 7.75 3.43
CA VAL A 98 6.34 6.64 3.75
C VAL A 98 6.96 6.78 5.14
N MET A 99 7.35 8.00 5.55
CA MET A 99 7.89 8.26 6.90
C MET A 99 6.85 8.12 8.01
N ALA A 100 5.57 8.18 7.72
CA ALA A 100 4.50 8.03 8.71
C ALA A 100 4.25 6.56 9.09
N VAL A 101 4.72 5.61 8.27
CA VAL A 101 4.55 4.17 8.54
C VAL A 101 5.39 3.76 9.75
N PRO A 102 4.80 3.14 10.78
CA PRO A 102 5.54 2.59 11.90
C PRO A 102 6.49 1.49 11.41
N VAL A 103 7.75 1.53 11.84
CA VAL A 103 8.71 0.45 11.58
C VAL A 103 8.83 -0.37 12.86
N PRO A 104 8.83 -1.69 12.80
CA PRO A 104 8.95 -2.55 13.97
C PRO A 104 10.28 -2.37 14.73
N ASP A 105 11.34 -1.91 14.05
CA ASP A 105 12.65 -1.68 14.64
C ASP A 105 12.69 -0.33 15.40
N PRO A 106 12.92 -0.33 16.74
CA PRO A 106 12.97 0.89 17.55
C PRO A 106 14.07 1.88 17.11
N ALA A 107 15.22 1.39 16.64
CA ALA A 107 16.34 2.22 16.21
C ALA A 107 16.01 2.95 14.90
N VAL A 108 15.43 2.23 13.93
CA VAL A 108 14.96 2.80 12.67
C VAL A 108 13.80 3.77 12.91
N GLN A 109 12.94 3.48 13.88
CA GLN A 109 11.84 4.36 14.26
C GLN A 109 12.33 5.67 14.90
N ALA A 110 13.37 5.62 15.75
CA ALA A 110 14.00 6.79 16.33
C ALA A 110 14.62 7.69 15.26
N ALA A 111 15.39 7.14 14.34
CA ALA A 111 16.01 7.87 13.23
C ALA A 111 14.96 8.53 12.31
N ARG A 112 13.82 7.85 12.05
CA ARG A 112 12.70 8.43 11.29
C ARG A 112 12.01 9.58 12.03
N ARG A 113 11.85 9.50 13.36
CA ARG A 113 11.30 10.58 14.19
C ARG A 113 12.16 11.84 14.15
N GLU A 114 13.48 11.69 14.22
CA GLU A 114 14.42 12.80 14.10
C GLU A 114 14.36 13.48 12.72
N ARG A 115 14.37 12.69 11.63
CA ARG A 115 14.19 13.21 10.27
C ARG A 115 12.88 13.97 10.10
N ARG A 116 11.79 13.44 10.66
CA ARG A 116 10.47 14.10 10.62
C ARG A 116 10.45 15.44 11.38
N ARG A 117 11.16 15.52 12.52
CA ARG A 117 11.32 16.79 13.28
C ARG A 117 12.13 17.80 12.49
N ALA A 118 13.22 17.39 11.87
CA ALA A 118 14.06 18.26 11.06
C ALA A 118 13.31 18.82 9.84
N LEU A 119 12.52 18.02 9.14
CA LEU A 119 11.69 18.47 8.01
C LEU A 119 10.64 19.51 8.44
N LYS A 120 9.95 19.28 9.58
CA LYS A 120 8.98 20.25 10.12
C LYS A 120 9.62 21.57 10.54
N ALA A 121 10.85 21.53 11.05
CA ALA A 121 11.59 22.75 11.41
C ALA A 121 11.95 23.60 10.18
N VAL A 122 12.24 22.98 9.06
CA VAL A 122 12.53 23.67 7.78
C VAL A 122 11.25 24.26 7.15
N GLU A 123 10.10 23.57 7.26
CA GLU A 123 8.81 24.06 6.77
C GLU A 123 8.30 25.25 7.62
N GLY A 124 8.52 25.23 8.94
CA GLY A 124 8.14 26.33 9.86
C GLY A 124 8.95 27.62 9.70
N VAL A 125 10.10 27.58 9.04
CA VAL A 125 10.95 28.76 8.74
C VAL A 125 10.56 29.43 7.40
N ARG A 126 9.75 28.74 6.57
CA ARG A 126 9.28 29.26 5.26
C ARG A 126 7.85 29.84 5.30
N ALA A 127 7.19 29.82 6.43
CA ALA A 127 5.88 30.42 6.68
C ALA A 127 6.05 31.75 7.43
#